data_dacc95e2f80a767e139d938bb2b0dc6a
#
_entry.id   dacc95e2f80a767e139d938bb2b0dc6a
#
_cell.length_a   1.000
_cell.length_b   1.000
_cell.length_c   1.000
_cell.angle_alpha   90.00
_cell.angle_beta   90.00
_cell.angle_gamma   90.00
#
_symmetry.space_group_name_H-M   'P 1'
#
loop_
_entity.id
_entity.type
_entity.pdbx_description
1 polymer ?
#
loop_
_entity_poly.entity_id
_entity_poly.type
_entity_poly.pdbx_seq_one_letter_code
_entity_poly.pdbx_strand_id
1 'polypeptide(L)'
;FAACETTAQWTLNLMLAQKGGDYLNDDGSLAVNNDTMVECLQTMKDMQDAGAMDVIAGGQPDNEEAYPLYNSGDVAAAIMPFWQTSRYLSYMTDLSGKVAIAAPPVFGDNDAVKTIGGGGTGTAVVASSPNADLAAEVFAYIKLSDTANVEVWNVLGFDPVNTAVWTDKSVTENPDNQYVQYFNTKPFDALLDVQDGIGLLTCYTDEKMPSINNMFCTETLNNVFESGMDVKEALDEAQSALQNEFGE
;
A
#
# COMPACT_ATOMS: atom_id res chain seq x y z
N PHE A 1 -14.91 -11.78 -3.02
CA PHE A 1 -14.58 -10.53 -3.70
C PHE A 1 -13.15 -10.07 -3.37
N ALA A 2 -12.60 -9.14 -4.14
CA ALA A 2 -11.39 -8.43 -3.79
C ALA A 2 -11.74 -7.22 -2.89
N ALA A 3 -10.91 -6.93 -1.88
CA ALA A 3 -11.15 -5.82 -0.98
C ALA A 3 -10.96 -4.47 -1.69
N CYS A 4 -11.94 -3.55 -1.50
CA CYS A 4 -11.88 -2.15 -1.88
C CYS A 4 -11.73 -1.28 -0.64
N GLU A 5 -10.83 -0.32 -0.68
CA GLU A 5 -10.61 0.62 0.41
C GLU A 5 -11.41 1.92 0.18
N THR A 6 -11.92 2.49 1.28
CA THR A 6 -12.51 3.84 1.30
C THR A 6 -11.83 4.76 2.32
N THR A 7 -11.05 4.19 3.26
CA THR A 7 -10.27 4.96 4.25
C THR A 7 -8.74 4.83 4.04
N ALA A 8 -8.34 4.20 2.95
CA ALA A 8 -6.97 4.09 2.44
C ALA A 8 -6.98 4.13 0.92
N GLN A 9 -5.82 4.18 0.28
CA GLN A 9 -5.68 4.36 -1.17
C GLN A 9 -4.66 3.37 -1.78
N TRP A 10 -4.46 2.19 -1.17
CA TRP A 10 -3.42 1.25 -1.63
C TRP A 10 -3.63 0.82 -3.07
N THR A 11 -4.85 0.36 -3.39
CA THR A 11 -5.22 -0.09 -4.73
C THR A 11 -5.16 1.05 -5.75
N LEU A 12 -5.78 2.20 -5.44
CA LEU A 12 -5.82 3.36 -6.32
C LEU A 12 -4.40 3.90 -6.60
N ASN A 13 -3.58 4.06 -5.57
CA ASN A 13 -2.21 4.55 -5.71
C ASN A 13 -1.33 3.63 -6.56
N LEU A 14 -1.49 2.31 -6.38
CA LEU A 14 -0.79 1.32 -7.20
C LEU A 14 -1.19 1.45 -8.68
N MET A 15 -2.50 1.46 -8.96
CA MET A 15 -3.03 1.58 -10.33
C MET A 15 -2.57 2.89 -10.99
N LEU A 16 -2.65 4.00 -10.27
CA LEU A 16 -2.24 5.32 -10.74
C LEU A 16 -0.76 5.34 -11.13
N ALA A 17 0.12 4.83 -10.25
CA ALA A 17 1.55 4.76 -10.53
C ALA A 17 1.89 3.83 -11.72
N GLN A 18 1.22 2.68 -11.83
CA GLN A 18 1.39 1.76 -12.96
C GLN A 18 1.00 2.39 -14.30
N LYS A 19 0.04 3.30 -14.29
CA LYS A 19 -0.40 4.04 -15.49
C LYS A 19 0.41 5.33 -15.73
N GLY A 20 1.40 5.64 -14.88
CA GLY A 20 2.21 6.85 -14.98
C GLY A 20 1.45 8.12 -14.62
N GLY A 21 0.37 8.00 -13.84
CA GLY A 21 -0.39 9.13 -13.30
C GLY A 21 0.13 9.60 -11.94
N ASP A 22 -0.41 10.72 -11.50
CA ASP A 22 -0.17 11.30 -10.18
C ASP A 22 -1.37 12.16 -9.77
N TYR A 23 -1.40 12.63 -8.52
CA TYR A 23 -2.38 13.60 -8.00
C TYR A 23 -2.03 15.05 -8.38
N LEU A 24 -0.80 15.28 -8.81
CA LEU A 24 -0.27 16.58 -9.21
C LEU A 24 0.25 16.53 -10.65
N ASN A 25 0.25 17.67 -11.31
CA ASN A 25 0.98 17.87 -12.54
C ASN A 25 2.49 18.04 -12.26
N ASP A 26 3.31 17.99 -13.30
CA ASP A 26 4.77 18.16 -13.21
C ASP A 26 5.20 19.52 -12.60
N ASP A 27 4.33 20.53 -12.69
CA ASP A 27 4.57 21.86 -12.10
C ASP A 27 4.10 21.98 -10.64
N GLY A 28 3.58 20.87 -10.06
CA GLY A 28 3.07 20.81 -8.70
C GLY A 28 1.64 21.32 -8.53
N SER A 29 0.95 21.71 -9.58
CA SER A 29 -0.46 22.08 -9.52
C SER A 29 -1.36 20.85 -9.33
N LEU A 30 -2.52 21.03 -8.71
CA LEU A 30 -3.48 19.96 -8.45
C LEU A 30 -4.04 19.36 -9.73
N ALA A 31 -4.07 18.05 -9.81
CA ALA A 31 -4.57 17.29 -10.96
C ALA A 31 -5.32 16.01 -10.52
N VAL A 32 -6.07 16.07 -9.41
CA VAL A 32 -6.74 14.89 -8.85
C VAL A 32 -7.91 14.39 -9.71
N ASN A 33 -8.33 15.14 -10.70
CA ASN A 33 -9.40 14.77 -11.64
C ASN A 33 -8.92 14.52 -13.08
N ASN A 34 -7.61 14.23 -13.26
CA ASN A 34 -7.03 13.92 -14.57
C ASN A 34 -7.58 12.60 -15.14
N ASP A 35 -7.43 12.43 -16.47
CA ASP A 35 -8.00 11.27 -17.17
C ASP A 35 -7.49 9.92 -16.64
N THR A 36 -6.22 9.84 -16.21
CA THR A 36 -5.64 8.62 -15.64
C THR A 36 -6.28 8.28 -14.28
N MET A 37 -6.50 9.29 -13.45
CA MET A 37 -7.20 9.13 -12.17
C MET A 37 -8.64 8.66 -12.40
N VAL A 38 -9.35 9.28 -13.33
CA VAL A 38 -10.72 8.87 -13.70
C VAL A 38 -10.72 7.41 -14.16
N GLU A 39 -9.80 7.01 -15.04
CA GLU A 39 -9.72 5.64 -15.56
C GLU A 39 -9.43 4.62 -14.44
N CYS A 40 -8.51 4.93 -13.52
CA CYS A 40 -8.18 4.05 -12.39
C CYS A 40 -9.41 3.86 -11.47
N LEU A 41 -10.02 4.95 -11.04
CA LEU A 41 -11.16 4.90 -10.12
C LEU A 41 -12.40 4.28 -10.79
N GLN A 42 -12.63 4.55 -12.09
CA GLN A 42 -13.69 3.90 -12.85
C GLN A 42 -13.46 2.39 -12.98
N THR A 43 -12.21 1.96 -13.20
CA THR A 43 -11.89 0.52 -13.24
C THR A 43 -12.25 -0.17 -11.92
N MET A 44 -11.94 0.45 -10.77
CA MET A 44 -12.33 -0.08 -9.46
C MET A 44 -13.86 -0.10 -9.31
N LYS A 45 -14.56 0.95 -9.76
CA LYS A 45 -16.03 1.01 -9.73
C LYS A 45 -16.67 -0.04 -10.62
N ASP A 46 -16.14 -0.27 -11.81
CA ASP A 46 -16.61 -1.32 -12.72
C ASP A 46 -16.42 -2.73 -12.12
N MET A 47 -15.32 -2.95 -11.38
CA MET A 47 -15.09 -4.19 -10.64
C MET A 47 -16.11 -4.36 -9.50
N GLN A 48 -16.47 -3.27 -8.80
CA GLN A 48 -17.50 -3.29 -7.77
C GLN A 48 -18.87 -3.62 -8.40
N ASP A 49 -19.24 -2.95 -9.47
CA ASP A 49 -20.53 -3.14 -10.16
C ASP A 49 -20.66 -4.57 -10.74
N ALA A 50 -19.51 -5.20 -11.09
CA ALA A 50 -19.46 -6.59 -11.51
C ALA A 50 -19.45 -7.60 -10.34
N GLY A 51 -19.42 -7.15 -9.09
CA GLY A 51 -19.32 -7.99 -7.90
C GLY A 51 -17.96 -8.68 -7.71
N ALA A 52 -16.93 -8.23 -8.45
CA ALA A 52 -15.55 -8.73 -8.33
C ALA A 52 -14.77 -8.05 -7.20
N MET A 53 -15.16 -6.85 -6.83
CA MET A 53 -14.61 -6.05 -5.73
C MET A 53 -15.75 -5.51 -4.87
N ASP A 54 -15.52 -5.32 -3.58
CA ASP A 54 -16.50 -4.65 -2.70
C ASP A 54 -15.80 -3.94 -1.55
N VAL A 55 -16.48 -2.94 -0.98
CA VAL A 55 -15.94 -2.19 0.16
C VAL A 55 -15.78 -3.13 1.34
N ILE A 56 -14.58 -3.14 1.89
CA ILE A 56 -14.29 -3.96 3.05
C ILE A 56 -14.75 -3.28 4.33
N ALA A 57 -15.22 -4.07 5.30
CA ALA A 57 -15.65 -3.55 6.59
C ALA A 57 -14.54 -2.72 7.25
N GLY A 58 -14.89 -1.55 7.78
CA GLY A 58 -13.94 -0.59 8.34
C GLY A 58 -13.16 0.22 7.30
N GLY A 59 -13.45 0.05 6.01
CA GLY A 59 -12.91 0.86 4.90
C GLY A 59 -11.46 0.57 4.54
N GLN A 60 -10.78 -0.39 5.19
CA GLN A 60 -9.42 -0.79 4.82
C GLN A 60 -9.10 -2.23 5.28
N PRO A 61 -8.24 -2.96 4.53
CA PRO A 61 -7.98 -4.39 4.74
C PRO A 61 -7.28 -4.76 6.06
N ASP A 62 -6.64 -3.85 6.76
CA ASP A 62 -5.93 -4.10 8.02
C ASP A 62 -6.70 -3.66 9.29
N ASN A 63 -7.99 -3.42 9.17
CA ASN A 63 -8.88 -3.17 10.31
C ASN A 63 -9.38 -4.46 10.96
N GLU A 64 -9.65 -4.40 12.26
CA GLU A 64 -10.20 -5.54 13.00
C GLU A 64 -11.55 -6.00 12.45
N GLU A 65 -12.36 -5.10 11.91
CA GLU A 65 -13.63 -5.41 11.25
C GLU A 65 -13.48 -6.21 9.96
N ALA A 66 -12.34 -6.10 9.28
CA ALA A 66 -12.04 -6.80 8.04
C ALA A 66 -11.62 -8.26 8.25
N TYR A 67 -10.91 -8.57 9.34
CA TYR A 67 -10.31 -9.90 9.54
C TYR A 67 -11.30 -11.07 9.55
N PRO A 68 -12.53 -10.94 10.10
CA PRO A 68 -13.54 -11.99 9.99
C PRO A 68 -13.93 -12.34 8.56
N LEU A 69 -13.93 -11.36 7.63
CA LEU A 69 -14.27 -11.57 6.23
C LEU A 69 -13.20 -12.38 5.47
N TYR A 70 -11.94 -12.21 5.86
CA TYR A 70 -10.86 -13.09 5.36
C TYR A 70 -11.02 -14.50 5.90
N ASN A 71 -11.26 -14.65 7.20
CA ASN A 71 -11.41 -15.96 7.85
C ASN A 71 -12.61 -16.75 7.31
N SER A 72 -13.70 -16.08 6.94
CA SER A 72 -14.88 -16.73 6.32
C SER A 72 -14.67 -17.08 4.84
N GLY A 73 -13.67 -16.47 4.17
CA GLY A 73 -13.42 -16.61 2.75
C GLY A 73 -14.26 -15.69 1.86
N ASP A 74 -14.97 -14.72 2.44
CA ASP A 74 -15.70 -13.70 1.68
C ASP A 74 -14.76 -12.79 0.92
N VAL A 75 -13.60 -12.44 1.53
CA VAL A 75 -12.51 -11.72 0.87
C VAL A 75 -11.48 -12.70 0.33
N ALA A 76 -11.34 -12.73 -0.99
CA ALA A 76 -10.42 -13.62 -1.70
C ALA A 76 -9.06 -12.97 -2.02
N ALA A 77 -9.00 -11.64 -2.09
CA ALA A 77 -7.78 -10.89 -2.43
C ALA A 77 -7.82 -9.47 -1.84
N ALA A 78 -6.63 -8.92 -1.59
CA ALA A 78 -6.44 -7.52 -1.25
C ALA A 78 -5.09 -7.04 -1.79
N ILE A 79 -5.02 -5.80 -2.24
CA ILE A 79 -3.77 -5.10 -2.53
C ILE A 79 -3.30 -4.47 -1.22
N MET A 80 -2.16 -4.93 -0.72
CA MET A 80 -1.62 -4.46 0.55
C MET A 80 -0.10 -4.38 0.52
N PRO A 81 0.51 -3.46 1.25
CA PRO A 81 1.94 -3.46 1.48
C PRO A 81 2.39 -4.75 2.19
N PHE A 82 3.65 -5.11 2.01
CA PHE A 82 4.21 -6.38 2.49
C PHE A 82 4.10 -6.55 4.03
N TRP A 83 4.09 -5.47 4.80
CA TRP A 83 3.91 -5.51 6.26
C TRP A 83 2.57 -6.13 6.73
N GLN A 84 1.59 -6.26 5.82
CA GLN A 84 0.32 -6.94 6.12
C GLN A 84 0.52 -8.42 6.50
N THR A 85 1.64 -9.04 6.16
CA THR A 85 1.99 -10.41 6.58
C THR A 85 1.84 -10.61 8.07
N SER A 86 2.18 -9.60 8.88
CA SER A 86 2.04 -9.62 10.33
C SER A 86 0.59 -9.72 10.80
N ARG A 87 -0.35 -9.12 10.05
CA ARG A 87 -1.78 -9.16 10.37
C ARG A 87 -2.36 -10.55 10.10
N TYR A 88 -1.97 -11.15 8.96
CA TYR A 88 -2.36 -12.52 8.64
C TYR A 88 -1.94 -13.48 9.75
N LEU A 89 -0.69 -13.42 10.19
CA LEU A 89 -0.18 -14.27 11.25
C LEU A 89 -0.89 -14.04 12.60
N SER A 90 -1.20 -12.79 12.93
CA SER A 90 -1.74 -12.41 14.25
C SER A 90 -3.25 -12.59 14.37
N TYR A 91 -4.01 -12.33 13.30
CA TYR A 91 -5.46 -12.21 13.37
C TYR A 91 -6.22 -13.17 12.45
N MET A 92 -5.54 -13.79 11.49
CA MET A 92 -6.14 -14.69 10.51
C MET A 92 -5.54 -16.10 10.60
N THR A 93 -5.40 -16.61 11.82
CA THR A 93 -4.71 -17.88 12.14
C THR A 93 -5.31 -19.10 11.44
N ASP A 94 -6.62 -19.10 11.16
CA ASP A 94 -7.33 -20.19 10.49
C ASP A 94 -7.00 -20.29 8.99
N LEU A 95 -6.33 -19.28 8.45
CA LEU A 95 -5.88 -19.23 7.06
C LEU A 95 -4.45 -19.73 6.86
N SER A 96 -3.76 -20.19 7.91
CA SER A 96 -2.41 -20.75 7.81
C SER A 96 -2.34 -21.86 6.74
N GLY A 97 -1.39 -21.74 5.82
CA GLY A 97 -1.22 -22.64 4.68
C GLY A 97 -2.22 -22.44 3.52
N LYS A 98 -3.12 -21.46 3.62
CA LYS A 98 -4.15 -21.18 2.60
C LYS A 98 -3.96 -19.86 1.86
N VAL A 99 -3.10 -18.97 2.35
CA VAL A 99 -2.86 -17.64 1.78
C VAL A 99 -1.62 -17.66 0.91
N ALA A 100 -1.73 -17.11 -0.29
CA ALA A 100 -0.62 -16.84 -1.20
C ALA A 100 -0.27 -15.35 -1.20
N ILE A 101 1.01 -15.04 -1.28
CA ILE A 101 1.49 -13.70 -1.64
C ILE A 101 1.93 -13.76 -3.10
N ALA A 102 1.50 -12.80 -3.89
CA ALA A 102 1.84 -12.68 -5.31
C ALA A 102 2.14 -11.22 -5.66
N ALA A 103 2.91 -11.01 -6.72
CA ALA A 103 3.03 -9.69 -7.34
C ALA A 103 1.65 -9.18 -7.77
N PRO A 104 1.38 -7.87 -7.65
CA PRO A 104 0.12 -7.32 -8.12
C PRO A 104 0.00 -7.41 -9.64
N PRO A 105 -1.23 -7.47 -10.19
CA PRO A 105 -1.41 -7.39 -11.63
C PRO A 105 -0.93 -6.04 -12.16
N VAL A 106 -0.50 -6.01 -13.42
CA VAL A 106 -0.07 -4.79 -14.11
C VAL A 106 -0.99 -4.47 -15.28
N PHE A 107 -1.05 -3.21 -15.69
CA PHE A 107 -1.85 -2.78 -16.83
C PHE A 107 -1.13 -3.08 -18.16
N GLY A 108 -1.74 -3.92 -18.99
CA GLY A 108 -1.31 -4.18 -20.37
C GLY A 108 0.16 -4.61 -20.48
N ASP A 109 0.85 -4.03 -21.46
CA ASP A 109 2.27 -4.35 -21.73
C ASP A 109 3.24 -3.38 -21.02
N ASN A 110 2.75 -2.46 -20.19
CA ASN A 110 3.60 -1.51 -19.47
C ASN A 110 3.94 -2.06 -18.09
N ASP A 111 5.10 -2.69 -17.98
CA ASP A 111 5.66 -3.26 -16.77
C ASP A 111 6.79 -2.42 -16.14
N ALA A 112 6.99 -1.19 -16.62
CA ALA A 112 8.02 -0.29 -16.08
C ALA A 112 7.80 0.00 -14.59
N VAL A 113 6.54 0.19 -14.18
CA VAL A 113 6.13 0.26 -12.76
C VAL A 113 5.23 -0.93 -12.47
N LYS A 114 5.71 -1.84 -11.63
CA LYS A 114 4.99 -3.05 -11.20
C LYS A 114 4.30 -2.86 -9.85
N THR A 115 4.92 -2.09 -8.98
CA THR A 115 4.45 -1.81 -7.63
C THR A 115 4.94 -0.45 -7.15
N ILE A 116 4.43 -0.02 -5.99
CA ILE A 116 4.88 1.19 -5.29
C ILE A 116 5.24 0.87 -3.86
N GLY A 117 5.99 1.76 -3.21
CA GLY A 117 6.18 1.72 -1.76
C GLY A 117 4.86 2.00 -1.03
N GLY A 118 4.52 1.16 -0.07
CA GLY A 118 3.30 1.30 0.74
C GLY A 118 3.61 1.46 2.22
N GLY A 119 3.89 2.69 2.69
CA GLY A 119 4.10 2.98 4.09
C GLY A 119 5.56 2.92 4.55
N GLY A 120 6.48 3.45 3.76
CA GLY A 120 7.87 3.63 4.20
C GLY A 120 7.96 4.49 5.47
N THR A 121 8.77 4.07 6.45
CA THR A 121 8.90 4.75 7.75
C THR A 121 10.23 5.48 7.83
N GLY A 122 10.18 6.82 7.79
CA GLY A 122 11.32 7.66 8.12
C GLY A 122 11.63 7.64 9.62
N THR A 123 12.90 7.74 9.98
CA THR A 123 13.35 7.88 11.36
C THR A 123 14.14 9.16 11.50
N ALA A 124 13.77 9.99 12.46
CA ALA A 124 14.47 11.25 12.75
C ALA A 124 14.95 11.27 14.20
N VAL A 125 16.05 11.95 14.41
CA VAL A 125 16.59 12.25 15.75
C VAL A 125 16.29 13.71 16.07
N VAL A 126 15.76 13.97 17.26
CA VAL A 126 15.52 15.34 17.73
C VAL A 126 16.87 16.03 17.96
N ALA A 127 17.15 17.07 17.15
CA ALA A 127 18.45 17.76 17.17
C ALA A 127 18.84 18.39 18.54
N SER A 128 17.85 18.76 19.35
CA SER A 128 18.09 19.30 20.70
C SER A 128 18.32 18.24 21.77
N SER A 129 18.30 16.95 21.41
CA SER A 129 18.60 15.88 22.37
C SER A 129 20.07 15.93 22.80
N PRO A 130 20.37 15.83 24.12
CA PRO A 130 21.74 15.74 24.59
C PRO A 130 22.48 14.47 24.13
N ASN A 131 21.73 13.49 23.58
CA ASN A 131 22.27 12.23 23.08
C ASN A 131 22.01 12.05 21.57
N ALA A 132 21.91 13.14 20.79
CA ALA A 132 21.54 13.08 19.38
C ALA A 132 22.51 12.20 18.56
N ASP A 133 23.82 12.34 18.77
CA ASP A 133 24.83 11.56 18.05
C ASP A 133 24.70 10.04 18.36
N LEU A 134 24.57 9.69 19.62
CA LEU A 134 24.36 8.29 20.04
C LEU A 134 23.05 7.73 19.47
N ALA A 135 21.99 8.51 19.50
CA ALA A 135 20.70 8.10 18.93
C ALA A 135 20.80 7.86 17.42
N ALA A 136 21.54 8.72 16.70
CA ALA A 136 21.78 8.54 15.26
C ALA A 136 22.56 7.23 14.98
N GLU A 137 23.59 6.92 15.75
CA GLU A 137 24.35 5.67 15.61
C GLU A 137 23.46 4.43 15.88
N VAL A 138 22.66 4.48 16.95
CA VAL A 138 21.74 3.39 17.30
C VAL A 138 20.71 3.19 16.20
N PHE A 139 20.08 4.26 15.69
CA PHE A 139 19.10 4.14 14.61
C PHE A 139 19.73 3.68 13.29
N ALA A 140 20.94 4.13 12.98
CA ALA A 140 21.66 3.63 11.80
C ALA A 140 21.91 2.12 11.91
N TYR A 141 22.30 1.62 13.08
CA TYR A 141 22.47 0.20 13.31
C TYR A 141 21.14 -0.57 13.16
N ILE A 142 20.07 -0.12 13.83
CA ILE A 142 18.75 -0.79 13.81
C ILE A 142 18.13 -0.80 12.41
N LYS A 143 18.35 0.26 11.62
CA LYS A 143 17.71 0.38 10.30
C LYS A 143 18.55 -0.20 9.16
N LEU A 144 19.88 -0.18 9.26
CA LEU A 144 20.75 -0.43 8.11
C LEU A 144 21.66 -1.65 8.27
N SER A 145 21.87 -2.19 9.49
CA SER A 145 22.72 -3.37 9.64
C SER A 145 22.05 -4.63 9.09
N ASP A 146 22.83 -5.56 8.56
CA ASP A 146 22.35 -6.85 8.06
C ASP A 146 21.60 -7.62 9.17
N THR A 147 22.17 -7.66 10.38
CA THR A 147 21.55 -8.36 11.52
C THR A 147 20.17 -7.81 11.84
N ALA A 148 20.03 -6.48 11.94
CA ALA A 148 18.75 -5.87 12.24
C ALA A 148 17.73 -6.06 11.12
N ASN A 149 18.16 -6.01 9.85
CA ASN A 149 17.28 -6.27 8.70
C ASN A 149 16.80 -7.72 8.64
N VAL A 150 17.61 -8.70 9.05
CA VAL A 150 17.17 -10.08 9.23
C VAL A 150 16.11 -10.18 10.32
N GLU A 151 16.29 -9.48 11.44
CA GLU A 151 15.31 -9.47 12.53
C GLU A 151 14.00 -8.73 12.18
N VAL A 152 14.05 -7.73 11.30
CA VAL A 152 12.83 -7.08 10.77
C VAL A 152 11.91 -8.11 10.12
N TRP A 153 12.47 -9.02 9.30
CA TRP A 153 11.71 -10.12 8.74
C TRP A 153 11.31 -11.17 9.79
N ASN A 154 12.26 -11.65 10.58
CA ASN A 154 12.00 -12.76 11.50
C ASN A 154 10.96 -12.43 12.56
N VAL A 155 10.97 -11.19 13.07
CA VAL A 155 10.13 -10.76 14.20
C VAL A 155 8.86 -10.04 13.75
N LEU A 156 9.00 -9.14 12.77
CA LEU A 156 7.90 -8.26 12.35
C LEU A 156 7.19 -8.75 11.08
N GLY A 157 7.82 -9.61 10.28
CA GLY A 157 7.30 -10.02 8.99
C GLY A 157 7.31 -8.91 7.94
N PHE A 158 8.11 -7.86 8.14
CA PHE A 158 8.20 -6.74 7.22
C PHE A 158 9.33 -6.96 6.21
N ASP A 159 9.23 -6.32 5.06
CA ASP A 159 10.28 -6.28 4.06
C ASP A 159 11.48 -5.48 4.57
N PRO A 160 12.68 -6.08 4.64
CA PRO A 160 13.90 -5.38 5.03
C PRO A 160 14.26 -4.27 4.03
N VAL A 161 14.68 -3.11 4.53
CA VAL A 161 15.18 -2.01 3.66
C VAL A 161 16.51 -2.37 2.99
N ASN A 162 17.27 -3.29 3.57
CA ASN A 162 18.45 -3.87 2.92
C ASN A 162 18.02 -5.00 1.98
N THR A 163 17.93 -4.69 0.70
CA THR A 163 17.48 -5.64 -0.33
C THR A 163 18.41 -6.84 -0.54
N ALA A 164 19.64 -6.81 -0.02
CA ALA A 164 20.52 -7.98 -0.02
C ALA A 164 19.92 -9.15 0.78
N VAL A 165 19.12 -8.86 1.80
CA VAL A 165 18.39 -9.88 2.59
C VAL A 165 17.34 -10.60 1.73
N TRP A 166 16.74 -9.94 0.74
CA TRP A 166 15.68 -10.50 -0.09
C TRP A 166 16.13 -11.74 -0.89
N THR A 167 17.42 -11.80 -1.22
CA THR A 167 18.02 -12.94 -1.95
C THR A 167 18.68 -13.98 -1.05
N ASP A 168 18.77 -13.72 0.26
CA ASP A 168 19.35 -14.69 1.21
C ASP A 168 18.32 -15.77 1.57
N LYS A 169 18.37 -16.89 0.87
CA LYS A 169 17.45 -18.01 1.10
C LYS A 169 17.55 -18.63 2.48
N SER A 170 18.69 -18.47 3.17
CA SER A 170 18.82 -18.98 4.55
C SER A 170 17.94 -18.18 5.51
N VAL A 171 17.54 -16.97 5.14
CA VAL A 171 16.65 -16.08 5.88
C VAL A 171 15.22 -16.16 5.32
N THR A 172 15.07 -15.92 4.02
CA THR A 172 13.74 -15.75 3.37
C THR A 172 12.98 -17.05 3.15
N GLU A 173 13.68 -18.19 3.12
CA GLU A 173 13.11 -19.55 3.00
C GLU A 173 13.38 -20.41 4.26
N ASN A 174 13.74 -19.79 5.40
CA ASN A 174 13.99 -20.53 6.63
C ASN A 174 12.71 -21.25 7.10
N PRO A 175 12.71 -22.61 7.15
CA PRO A 175 11.53 -23.37 7.51
C PRO A 175 11.08 -23.18 8.97
N ASP A 176 11.95 -22.64 9.84
CA ASP A 176 11.62 -22.34 11.23
C ASP A 176 10.99 -20.93 11.39
N ASN A 177 10.97 -20.12 10.33
CA ASN A 177 10.36 -18.81 10.36
C ASN A 177 8.83 -18.91 10.28
N GLN A 178 8.13 -18.27 11.21
CA GLN A 178 6.67 -18.32 11.34
C GLN A 178 5.93 -17.81 10.11
N TYR A 179 6.47 -16.80 9.40
CA TYR A 179 5.86 -16.25 8.18
C TYR A 179 6.06 -17.20 7.01
N VAL A 180 7.22 -17.84 6.89
CA VAL A 180 7.47 -18.88 5.87
C VAL A 180 6.53 -20.08 6.06
N GLN A 181 6.24 -20.45 7.31
CA GLN A 181 5.29 -21.53 7.62
C GLN A 181 3.83 -21.17 7.35
N TYR A 182 3.48 -19.88 7.51
CA TYR A 182 2.09 -19.44 7.39
C TYR A 182 1.60 -19.40 5.95
N PHE A 183 2.40 -18.85 5.02
CA PHE A 183 2.00 -18.69 3.62
C PHE A 183 2.25 -19.96 2.81
N ASN A 184 1.38 -20.24 1.82
CA ASN A 184 1.56 -21.37 0.90
C ASN A 184 2.48 -21.06 -0.28
N THR A 185 2.95 -19.82 -0.40
CA THR A 185 3.99 -19.34 -1.34
C THR A 185 5.18 -18.83 -0.54
N LYS A 186 6.31 -18.63 -1.22
CA LYS A 186 7.47 -17.98 -0.62
C LYS A 186 7.24 -16.46 -0.65
N PRO A 187 7.12 -15.78 0.50
CA PRO A 187 6.74 -14.36 0.51
C PRO A 187 7.66 -13.46 -0.31
N PHE A 188 8.97 -13.73 -0.28
CA PHE A 188 9.96 -12.91 -1.00
C PHE A 188 9.96 -13.12 -2.53
N ASP A 189 9.39 -14.20 -3.07
CA ASP A 189 9.29 -14.36 -4.52
C ASP A 189 8.49 -13.21 -5.13
N ALA A 190 7.39 -12.78 -4.48
CA ALA A 190 6.61 -11.64 -4.92
C ALA A 190 7.38 -10.31 -4.90
N LEU A 191 8.24 -10.10 -3.90
CA LEU A 191 9.10 -8.90 -3.84
C LEU A 191 10.17 -8.92 -4.94
N LEU A 192 10.78 -10.08 -5.18
CA LEU A 192 11.79 -10.24 -6.24
C LEU A 192 11.19 -10.06 -7.64
N ASP A 193 9.94 -10.48 -7.85
CA ASP A 193 9.23 -10.30 -9.12
C ASP A 193 8.97 -8.82 -9.45
N VAL A 194 8.86 -7.96 -8.45
CA VAL A 194 8.56 -6.54 -8.63
C VAL A 194 9.73 -5.61 -8.37
N GLN A 195 10.87 -6.09 -7.86
CA GLN A 195 11.99 -5.26 -7.38
C GLN A 195 12.51 -4.24 -8.42
N ASP A 196 12.51 -4.61 -9.70
CA ASP A 196 13.00 -3.77 -10.79
C ASP A 196 11.94 -2.76 -11.29
N GLY A 197 10.71 -2.83 -10.77
CA GLY A 197 9.58 -2.00 -11.15
C GLY A 197 8.92 -1.30 -9.96
N ILE A 198 9.67 -1.00 -8.89
CA ILE A 198 9.14 -0.23 -7.76
C ILE A 198 9.10 1.24 -8.14
N GLY A 199 7.90 1.77 -8.34
CA GLY A 199 7.66 3.17 -8.67
C GLY A 199 7.39 4.05 -7.45
N LEU A 200 7.19 5.33 -7.71
CA LEU A 200 6.88 6.34 -6.71
C LEU A 200 5.88 7.33 -7.31
N LEU A 201 4.88 7.73 -6.52
CA LEU A 201 4.07 8.90 -6.81
C LEU A 201 4.82 10.15 -6.31
N THR A 202 4.98 11.16 -7.15
CA THR A 202 5.74 12.37 -6.81
C THR A 202 5.04 13.20 -5.75
N CYS A 203 3.71 13.14 -5.70
CA CYS A 203 2.89 13.81 -4.69
C CYS A 203 3.25 13.42 -3.23
N TYR A 204 3.86 12.25 -2.98
CA TYR A 204 4.21 11.83 -1.62
C TYR A 204 5.23 12.74 -0.92
N THR A 205 5.98 13.54 -1.67
CA THR A 205 6.93 14.52 -1.13
C THR A 205 6.39 15.96 -1.17
N ASP A 206 5.18 16.17 -1.65
CA ASP A 206 4.53 17.47 -1.74
C ASP A 206 3.74 17.81 -0.46
N GLU A 207 3.73 19.07 -0.08
CA GLU A 207 3.01 19.56 1.10
C GLU A 207 1.48 19.45 0.99
N LYS A 208 0.93 19.27 -0.23
CA LYS A 208 -0.50 19.08 -0.48
C LYS A 208 -0.97 17.65 -0.17
N MET A 209 -0.05 16.68 -0.13
CA MET A 209 -0.43 15.26 0.01
C MET A 209 -1.26 14.94 1.24
N PRO A 210 -1.03 15.51 2.43
CA PRO A 210 -1.90 15.27 3.59
C PRO A 210 -3.36 15.66 3.36
N SER A 211 -3.62 16.81 2.71
CA SER A 211 -4.98 17.26 2.37
C SER A 211 -5.60 16.40 1.28
N ILE A 212 -4.84 16.05 0.25
CA ILE A 212 -5.28 15.13 -0.80
C ILE A 212 -5.68 13.78 -0.19
N ASN A 213 -4.81 13.19 0.64
CA ASN A 213 -5.10 11.93 1.30
C ASN A 213 -6.34 12.01 2.20
N ASN A 214 -6.48 13.10 2.97
CA ASN A 214 -7.66 13.31 3.79
C ASN A 214 -8.92 13.39 2.93
N MET A 215 -8.94 14.19 1.86
CA MET A 215 -10.08 14.34 0.96
C MET A 215 -10.50 12.97 0.37
N PHE A 216 -9.56 12.20 -0.15
CA PHE A 216 -9.86 10.91 -0.75
C PHE A 216 -10.38 9.90 0.29
N CYS A 217 -9.73 9.80 1.44
CA CYS A 217 -10.06 8.80 2.46
C CYS A 217 -11.29 9.14 3.33
N THR A 218 -11.76 10.39 3.32
CA THR A 218 -12.94 10.78 4.11
C THR A 218 -14.17 11.06 3.25
N GLU A 219 -13.99 11.44 1.99
CA GLU A 219 -15.09 11.89 1.13
C GLU A 219 -15.12 11.18 -0.22
N THR A 220 -14.09 11.37 -1.07
CA THR A 220 -14.14 10.98 -2.49
C THR A 220 -14.41 9.50 -2.69
N LEU A 221 -13.66 8.61 -2.01
CA LEU A 221 -13.84 7.17 -2.15
C LEU A 221 -15.18 6.69 -1.59
N ASN A 222 -15.63 7.26 -0.47
CA ASN A 222 -16.96 6.94 0.08
C ASN A 222 -18.08 7.40 -0.83
N ASN A 223 -17.95 8.59 -1.44
CA ASN A 223 -18.95 9.10 -2.39
C ASN A 223 -19.10 8.16 -3.60
N VAL A 224 -17.98 7.67 -4.16
CA VAL A 224 -18.00 6.75 -5.31
C VAL A 224 -18.51 5.36 -4.91
N PHE A 225 -17.91 4.74 -3.90
CA PHE A 225 -18.12 3.31 -3.63
C PHE A 225 -19.30 3.01 -2.72
N GLU A 226 -19.68 3.92 -1.82
CA GLU A 226 -20.77 3.70 -0.88
C GLU A 226 -22.03 4.52 -1.24
N SER A 227 -21.84 5.76 -1.72
CA SER A 227 -22.98 6.64 -2.08
C SER A 227 -23.40 6.52 -3.55
N GLY A 228 -22.56 5.90 -4.41
CA GLY A 228 -22.87 5.70 -5.82
C GLY A 228 -22.77 6.97 -6.67
N MET A 229 -21.97 7.97 -6.23
CA MET A 229 -21.67 9.15 -7.01
C MET A 229 -20.88 8.77 -8.26
N ASP A 230 -21.12 9.50 -9.37
CA ASP A 230 -20.32 9.35 -10.58
C ASP A 230 -18.84 9.66 -10.30
N VAL A 231 -17.95 8.85 -10.86
CA VAL A 231 -16.50 8.96 -10.62
C VAL A 231 -15.95 10.32 -10.99
N LYS A 232 -16.36 10.82 -12.19
CA LYS A 232 -15.87 12.13 -12.65
C LYS A 232 -16.42 13.26 -11.80
N GLU A 233 -17.69 13.18 -11.38
CA GLU A 233 -18.32 14.16 -10.50
C GLU A 233 -17.60 14.20 -9.13
N ALA A 234 -17.33 13.06 -8.50
CA ALA A 234 -16.61 12.99 -7.24
C ALA A 234 -15.18 13.56 -7.32
N LEU A 235 -14.48 13.29 -8.42
CA LEU A 235 -13.14 13.81 -8.64
C LEU A 235 -13.13 15.32 -8.95
N ASP A 236 -14.15 15.84 -9.65
CA ASP A 236 -14.28 17.28 -9.93
C ASP A 236 -14.62 18.07 -8.65
N GLU A 237 -15.43 17.48 -7.77
CA GLU A 237 -15.68 18.06 -6.44
C GLU A 237 -14.41 18.08 -5.60
N ALA A 238 -13.65 16.98 -5.55
CA ALA A 238 -12.36 16.91 -4.86
C ALA A 238 -11.35 17.93 -5.39
N GLN A 239 -11.21 18.04 -6.72
CA GLN A 239 -10.35 19.03 -7.38
C GLN A 239 -10.72 20.45 -6.94
N SER A 240 -12.02 20.79 -7.03
CA SER A 240 -12.50 22.11 -6.68
C SER A 240 -12.30 22.45 -5.20
N ALA A 241 -12.53 21.50 -4.31
CA ALA A 241 -12.35 21.68 -2.87
C ALA A 241 -10.87 21.90 -2.52
N LEU A 242 -9.98 21.09 -3.07
CA LEU A 242 -8.53 21.21 -2.86
C LEU A 242 -7.97 22.52 -3.46
N GLN A 243 -8.42 22.92 -4.65
CA GLN A 243 -8.03 24.20 -5.25
C GLN A 243 -8.45 25.38 -4.37
N ASN A 244 -9.65 25.34 -3.80
CA ASN A 244 -10.10 26.37 -2.86
C ASN A 244 -9.24 26.39 -1.57
N GLU A 245 -8.83 25.23 -1.06
CA GLU A 245 -7.98 25.13 0.12
C GLU A 245 -6.60 25.75 -0.12
N PHE A 246 -6.00 25.45 -1.27
CA PHE A 246 -4.64 25.93 -1.61
C PHE A 246 -4.61 27.27 -2.35
N GLY A 247 -5.75 27.82 -2.77
CA GLY A 247 -5.84 29.09 -3.46
C GLY A 247 -5.38 29.02 -4.92
N GLU A 248 -5.57 27.89 -5.59
CA GLU A 248 -5.26 27.65 -7.00
C GLU A 248 -6.43 27.92 -7.94
#